data_32b33e3098aa9c46c9906f3a1af21b29
#
_entry.id   32b33e3098aa9c46c9906f3a1af21b29
#
_cell.length_a   1.000
_cell.length_b   1.000
_cell.length_c   1.000
_cell.angle_alpha   90.00
_cell.angle_beta   90.00
_cell.angle_gamma   90.00
#
_symmetry.space_group_name_H-M   'P 1'
#
loop_
_entity.id
_entity.type
_entity.pdbx_description
1 polymer ?
#
loop_
_entity_poly.entity_id
_entity_poly.type
_entity_poly.pdbx_seq_one_letter_code
_entity_poly.pdbx_strand_id
1 'polypeptide(L)'
;MMCTPSEVIKNTESDAENPDKPLTHAGWLEKTQPNFNWKFDLLCDRMQSAENAGLIIRTALGLGIQNIYFLSSIFKWNAKRLKKLSRSANQYVNIQSIESLSEIDLSTYSNIVSLEYSQKSKSIYSNRLEGSTLLILGSEYDGIQDYLLNLSHEVYHIPLVGEQSSINVAQAFSGAMVYFNANRIQK
;
A
#
# COMPACT_ATOMS: atom_id res chain seq x y z
N MET A 1 -17.49 -26.87 0.83
CA MET A 1 -18.02 -26.78 -0.54
C MET A 1 -17.32 -25.61 -1.20
N MET A 2 -16.41 -25.87 -2.11
CA MET A 2 -15.69 -24.85 -2.89
C MET A 2 -16.60 -24.42 -4.03
N CYS A 3 -16.95 -23.14 -4.09
CA CYS A 3 -17.63 -22.57 -5.25
C CYS A 3 -16.67 -22.56 -6.44
N THR A 4 -17.10 -23.16 -7.52
CA THR A 4 -16.37 -23.20 -8.78
C THR A 4 -16.45 -21.86 -9.51
N PRO A 5 -15.44 -21.46 -10.31
CA PRO A 5 -15.37 -20.16 -10.99
C PRO A 5 -16.45 -19.90 -12.06
N SER A 6 -17.30 -20.88 -12.34
CA SER A 6 -18.25 -20.83 -13.47
C SER A 6 -19.58 -20.13 -13.21
N GLU A 7 -19.85 -19.63 -11.99
CA GLU A 7 -21.14 -18.96 -11.69
C GLU A 7 -21.11 -17.43 -11.67
N VAL A 8 -19.96 -16.80 -11.93
CA VAL A 8 -19.83 -15.33 -11.92
C VAL A 8 -20.04 -14.68 -13.30
N ILE A 9 -20.18 -15.47 -14.36
CA ILE A 9 -20.28 -14.95 -15.73
C ILE A 9 -21.75 -14.96 -16.19
N LYS A 10 -22.58 -14.08 -15.64
CA LYS A 10 -23.89 -13.73 -16.22
C LYS A 10 -24.28 -12.29 -15.92
N ASN A 11 -23.53 -11.32 -16.41
CA ASN A 11 -24.02 -9.92 -16.58
C ASN A 11 -23.02 -9.09 -17.41
N THR A 12 -22.55 -9.60 -18.56
CA THR A 12 -21.53 -8.92 -19.40
C THR A 12 -22.10 -8.15 -20.59
N GLU A 13 -23.42 -8.01 -20.74
CA GLU A 13 -23.99 -7.40 -21.96
C GLU A 13 -24.31 -5.91 -21.89
N SER A 14 -24.11 -5.20 -20.74
CA SER A 14 -24.61 -3.82 -20.63
C SER A 14 -23.57 -2.70 -20.58
N ASP A 15 -22.28 -3.00 -20.47
CA ASP A 15 -21.25 -1.96 -20.27
C ASP A 15 -20.67 -1.37 -21.58
N ALA A 16 -20.97 -1.97 -22.73
CA ALA A 16 -20.46 -1.52 -24.03
C ALA A 16 -21.23 -0.33 -24.65
N GLU A 17 -22.38 0.02 -24.10
CA GLU A 17 -23.30 1.00 -24.75
C GLU A 17 -23.14 2.46 -24.31
N ASN A 18 -22.40 2.74 -23.23
CA ASN A 18 -22.19 4.12 -22.77
C ASN A 18 -20.74 4.34 -22.30
N PRO A 19 -19.90 5.02 -23.12
CA PRO A 19 -18.50 5.26 -22.81
C PRO A 19 -18.30 6.15 -21.57
N ASP A 20 -19.30 6.91 -21.15
CA ASP A 20 -19.23 7.80 -19.97
C ASP A 20 -19.68 7.13 -18.67
N LYS A 21 -20.22 5.91 -18.76
CA LYS A 21 -20.65 5.17 -17.57
C LYS A 21 -19.43 4.60 -16.82
N PRO A 22 -19.36 4.75 -15.47
CA PRO A 22 -18.32 4.10 -14.69
C PRO A 22 -18.30 2.59 -14.94
N LEU A 23 -17.09 2.06 -15.15
CA LEU A 23 -16.92 0.62 -15.36
C LEU A 23 -17.38 -0.17 -14.11
N THR A 24 -17.99 -1.31 -14.35
CA THR A 24 -18.18 -2.33 -13.31
C THR A 24 -16.82 -2.88 -12.89
N HIS A 25 -16.74 -3.57 -11.75
CA HIS A 25 -15.50 -4.19 -11.30
C HIS A 25 -14.97 -5.21 -12.33
N ALA A 26 -15.84 -5.99 -12.96
CA ALA A 26 -15.47 -6.94 -14.01
C ALA A 26 -14.93 -6.21 -15.27
N GLY A 27 -15.63 -5.21 -15.76
CA GLY A 27 -15.18 -4.41 -16.91
C GLY A 27 -13.86 -3.66 -16.63
N TRP A 28 -13.64 -3.23 -15.38
CA TRP A 28 -12.35 -2.64 -14.99
C TRP A 28 -11.22 -3.68 -15.05
N LEU A 29 -11.42 -4.89 -14.53
CA LEU A 29 -10.43 -5.97 -14.57
C LEU A 29 -10.06 -6.36 -16.02
N GLU A 30 -11.05 -6.46 -16.91
CA GLU A 30 -10.81 -6.75 -18.33
C GLU A 30 -9.99 -5.66 -19.02
N LYS A 31 -10.27 -4.39 -18.71
CA LYS A 31 -9.60 -3.25 -19.34
C LYS A 31 -8.17 -3.04 -18.83
N THR A 32 -7.90 -3.28 -17.57
CA THR A 32 -6.62 -2.90 -16.97
C THR A 32 -5.58 -4.00 -17.01
N GLN A 33 -5.96 -5.29 -17.03
CA GLN A 33 -5.05 -6.46 -17.02
C GLN A 33 -3.64 -6.12 -16.49
N PRO A 34 -3.52 -5.70 -15.23
CA PRO A 34 -2.25 -5.19 -14.74
C PRO A 34 -1.25 -6.34 -14.66
N ASN A 35 -0.25 -6.31 -15.53
CA ASN A 35 0.88 -7.25 -15.50
C ASN A 35 2.02 -6.63 -14.69
N PHE A 36 1.90 -6.67 -13.37
CA PHE A 36 2.93 -6.13 -12.49
C PHE A 36 3.90 -7.22 -12.04
N ASN A 37 5.02 -7.35 -12.70
CA ASN A 37 6.21 -8.07 -12.20
C ASN A 37 6.92 -7.27 -11.08
N TRP A 38 6.15 -6.57 -10.25
CA TRP A 38 6.70 -5.68 -9.24
C TRP A 38 6.40 -6.19 -7.83
N LYS A 39 7.43 -6.63 -7.15
CA LYS A 39 7.32 -6.92 -5.72
C LYS A 39 7.42 -5.60 -4.95
N PHE A 40 6.32 -5.15 -4.37
CA PHE A 40 6.28 -4.00 -3.50
C PHE A 40 5.46 -4.36 -2.27
N ASP A 41 6.10 -4.37 -1.12
CA ASP A 41 5.50 -4.75 0.15
C ASP A 41 5.55 -3.58 1.13
N LEU A 42 4.71 -3.62 2.17
CA LEU A 42 4.62 -2.58 3.18
C LEU A 42 5.04 -3.09 4.54
N LEU A 43 5.72 -2.24 5.30
CA LEU A 43 5.94 -2.37 6.74
C LEU A 43 5.34 -1.14 7.43
N CYS A 44 4.35 -1.36 8.28
CA CYS A 44 3.71 -0.33 9.09
C CYS A 44 4.26 -0.41 10.51
N ASP A 45 5.08 0.58 10.91
CA ASP A 45 5.71 0.64 12.23
C ASP A 45 4.74 1.17 13.27
N ARG A 46 4.45 0.39 14.32
CA ARG A 46 3.66 0.76 15.50
C ARG A 46 2.36 1.50 15.18
N MET A 47 1.68 1.13 14.11
CA MET A 47 0.43 1.77 13.71
C MET A 47 -0.62 1.68 14.82
N GLN A 48 -1.33 2.77 15.08
CA GLN A 48 -2.26 2.88 16.20
C GLN A 48 -3.72 2.89 15.76
N SER A 49 -4.02 3.34 14.55
CA SER A 49 -5.38 3.50 14.05
C SER A 49 -5.79 2.35 13.13
N ALA A 50 -6.81 1.60 13.54
CA ALA A 50 -7.45 0.59 12.69
C ALA A 50 -8.09 1.21 11.43
N GLU A 51 -8.48 2.48 11.47
CA GLU A 51 -9.00 3.23 10.32
C GLU A 51 -7.89 3.42 9.27
N ASN A 52 -6.72 3.90 9.69
CA ASN A 52 -5.57 4.05 8.80
C ASN A 52 -5.14 2.71 8.21
N ALA A 53 -5.06 1.66 9.04
CA ALA A 53 -4.77 0.31 8.57
C ALA A 53 -5.76 -0.16 7.50
N GLY A 54 -7.06 0.05 7.70
CA GLY A 54 -8.10 -0.31 6.73
C GLY A 54 -7.99 0.44 5.41
N LEU A 55 -7.66 1.74 5.46
CA LEU A 55 -7.43 2.57 4.27
C LEU A 55 -6.18 2.12 3.52
N ILE A 56 -5.09 1.87 4.24
CA ILE A 56 -3.83 1.38 3.66
C ILE A 56 -4.04 0.04 2.97
N ILE A 57 -4.69 -0.93 3.61
CA ILE A 57 -4.97 -2.25 3.02
C ILE A 57 -5.78 -2.12 1.73
N ARG A 58 -6.80 -1.27 1.72
CA ARG A 58 -7.62 -1.05 0.54
C ARG A 58 -6.83 -0.42 -0.60
N THR A 59 -6.05 0.61 -0.30
CA THR A 59 -5.19 1.28 -1.29
C THR A 59 -4.11 0.33 -1.81
N ALA A 60 -3.49 -0.45 -0.92
CA ALA A 60 -2.47 -1.44 -1.25
C ALA A 60 -2.96 -2.46 -2.27
N LEU A 61 -4.14 -3.03 -2.07
CA LEU A 61 -4.75 -3.95 -3.05
C LEU A 61 -4.95 -3.28 -4.40
N GLY A 62 -5.50 -2.05 -4.42
CA GLY A 62 -5.76 -1.30 -5.65
C GLY A 62 -4.48 -0.94 -6.42
N LEU A 63 -3.33 -0.93 -5.74
CA LEU A 63 -2.01 -0.61 -6.30
C LEU A 63 -1.09 -1.84 -6.45
N GLY A 64 -1.65 -3.05 -6.32
CA GLY A 64 -0.94 -4.31 -6.59
C GLY A 64 0.01 -4.77 -5.48
N ILE A 65 -0.08 -4.21 -4.28
CA ILE A 65 0.69 -4.64 -3.12
C ILE A 65 0.03 -5.88 -2.53
N GLN A 66 0.82 -6.91 -2.25
CA GLN A 66 0.29 -8.19 -1.77
C GLN A 66 0.63 -8.48 -0.31
N ASN A 67 1.74 -7.97 0.21
CA ASN A 67 2.15 -8.21 1.60
C ASN A 67 2.18 -6.92 2.41
N ILE A 68 1.56 -6.95 3.58
CA ILE A 68 1.58 -5.87 4.55
C ILE A 68 1.95 -6.44 5.91
N TYR A 69 3.04 -5.93 6.47
CA TYR A 69 3.54 -6.27 7.79
C TYR A 69 3.18 -5.14 8.77
N PHE A 70 2.52 -5.47 9.86
CA PHE A 70 2.26 -4.55 10.96
C PHE A 70 3.20 -4.89 12.11
N LEU A 71 4.24 -4.09 12.27
CA LEU A 71 5.25 -4.27 13.31
C LEU A 71 4.81 -3.62 14.60
N SER A 72 4.73 -4.43 15.68
CA SER A 72 4.40 -4.00 17.04
C SER A 72 3.19 -3.04 17.11
N SER A 73 2.20 -3.26 16.28
CA SER A 73 1.02 -2.41 16.23
C SER A 73 0.12 -2.63 17.42
N ILE A 74 -0.30 -1.54 18.07
CA ILE A 74 -1.05 -1.57 19.32
C ILE A 74 -2.56 -1.67 19.17
N PHE A 75 -3.09 -1.46 17.97
CA PHE A 75 -4.53 -1.57 17.77
C PHE A 75 -4.96 -3.05 17.76
N LYS A 76 -6.05 -3.34 18.45
CA LYS A 76 -6.62 -4.68 18.43
C LYS A 76 -7.30 -4.95 17.11
N TRP A 77 -6.86 -5.99 16.43
CA TRP A 77 -7.48 -6.47 15.21
C TRP A 77 -8.93 -6.90 15.47
N ASN A 78 -9.87 -6.05 15.10
CA ASN A 78 -11.27 -6.43 15.02
C ASN A 78 -11.55 -6.81 13.56
N ALA A 79 -11.60 -8.13 13.29
CA ALA A 79 -11.78 -8.64 11.93
C ALA A 79 -13.03 -8.07 11.23
N LYS A 80 -14.14 -7.86 11.95
CA LYS A 80 -15.37 -7.27 11.41
C LYS A 80 -15.18 -5.81 11.03
N ARG A 81 -14.51 -5.02 11.90
CA ARG A 81 -14.22 -3.61 11.66
C ARG A 81 -13.23 -3.45 10.51
N LEU A 82 -12.16 -4.25 10.50
CA LEU A 82 -11.17 -4.24 9.43
C LEU A 82 -11.80 -4.59 8.08
N LYS A 83 -12.62 -5.64 8.02
CA LYS A 83 -13.37 -6.01 6.82
C LYS A 83 -14.24 -4.87 6.30
N LYS A 84 -14.92 -4.14 7.19
CA LYS A 84 -15.74 -2.97 6.83
C LYS A 84 -14.90 -1.83 6.27
N LEU A 85 -13.78 -1.49 6.93
CA LEU A 85 -12.92 -0.37 6.55
C LEU A 85 -12.16 -0.64 5.24
N SER A 86 -11.61 -1.84 5.10
CA SER A 86 -10.91 -2.26 3.89
C SER A 86 -11.83 -2.64 2.72
N ARG A 87 -13.17 -2.64 2.93
CA ARG A 87 -14.17 -3.16 1.97
C ARG A 87 -13.83 -4.56 1.48
N SER A 88 -13.44 -5.43 2.40
CA SER A 88 -13.02 -6.83 2.15
C SER A 88 -11.69 -6.99 1.39
N ALA A 89 -10.93 -5.94 1.15
CA ALA A 89 -9.60 -6.02 0.53
C ALA A 89 -8.63 -6.91 1.33
N ASN A 90 -8.82 -6.99 2.65
CA ASN A 90 -8.06 -7.87 3.54
C ASN A 90 -8.17 -9.38 3.23
N GLN A 91 -9.06 -9.78 2.33
CA GLN A 91 -9.16 -11.17 1.86
C GLN A 91 -8.17 -11.47 0.72
N TYR A 92 -7.64 -10.45 0.08
CA TYR A 92 -6.78 -10.55 -1.11
C TYR A 92 -5.35 -10.05 -0.85
N VAL A 93 -5.10 -9.45 0.31
CA VAL A 93 -3.80 -8.96 0.75
C VAL A 93 -3.31 -9.85 1.89
N ASN A 94 -2.07 -10.30 1.82
CA ASN A 94 -1.44 -11.05 2.90
C ASN A 94 -1.06 -10.08 4.02
N ILE A 95 -1.75 -10.18 5.15
CA ILE A 95 -1.55 -9.29 6.30
C ILE A 95 -0.92 -10.08 7.43
N GLN A 96 0.21 -9.62 7.93
CA GLN A 96 0.92 -10.22 9.02
C GLN A 96 1.13 -9.21 10.15
N SER A 97 0.83 -9.61 11.38
CA SER A 97 1.25 -8.89 12.57
C SER A 97 2.54 -9.52 13.05
N ILE A 98 3.59 -8.75 13.15
CA ILE A 98 4.94 -9.19 13.53
C ILE A 98 5.44 -8.42 14.75
N GLU A 99 6.27 -9.06 15.54
CA GLU A 99 6.90 -8.43 16.70
C GLU A 99 8.36 -8.06 16.42
N SER A 100 8.96 -8.65 15.38
CA SER A 100 10.36 -8.42 15.02
C SER A 100 10.58 -8.45 13.52
N LEU A 101 11.57 -7.66 13.06
CA LEU A 101 12.01 -7.69 11.66
C LEU A 101 12.60 -9.03 11.23
N SER A 102 13.03 -9.87 12.17
CA SER A 102 13.54 -11.23 11.86
C SER A 102 12.48 -12.16 11.24
N GLU A 103 11.21 -11.76 11.32
CA GLU A 103 10.10 -12.47 10.68
C GLU A 103 9.96 -12.15 9.18
N ILE A 104 10.73 -11.17 8.68
CA ILE A 104 10.77 -10.79 7.27
C ILE A 104 12.14 -11.13 6.69
N ASP A 105 12.18 -11.82 5.58
CA ASP A 105 13.43 -11.97 4.82
C ASP A 105 13.74 -10.68 4.04
N LEU A 106 14.48 -9.78 4.69
CA LEU A 106 14.86 -8.49 4.14
C LEU A 106 15.79 -8.61 2.92
N SER A 107 16.52 -9.71 2.76
CA SER A 107 17.43 -9.95 1.63
C SER A 107 16.70 -10.04 0.28
N THR A 108 15.40 -10.28 0.31
CA THR A 108 14.55 -10.36 -0.89
C THR A 108 14.19 -9.00 -1.50
N TYR A 109 14.51 -7.89 -0.80
CA TYR A 109 14.24 -6.54 -1.26
C TYR A 109 15.51 -5.85 -1.75
N SER A 110 15.46 -5.37 -3.00
CA SER A 110 16.52 -4.53 -3.58
C SER A 110 16.52 -3.14 -2.93
N ASN A 111 15.34 -2.68 -2.49
CA ASN A 111 15.16 -1.40 -1.84
C ASN A 111 14.39 -1.56 -0.54
N ILE A 112 14.93 -1.00 0.53
CA ILE A 112 14.23 -0.74 1.78
C ILE A 112 14.15 0.77 1.91
N VAL A 113 12.93 1.34 1.87
CA VAL A 113 12.74 2.78 1.83
C VAL A 113 11.72 3.23 2.86
N SER A 114 11.95 4.35 3.48
CA SER A 114 11.04 4.97 4.46
C SER A 114 10.32 6.16 3.85
N LEU A 115 9.05 6.34 4.18
CA LEU A 115 8.28 7.53 3.87
C LEU A 115 8.15 8.37 5.15
N GLU A 116 9.04 9.35 5.31
CA GLU A 116 9.14 10.17 6.51
C GLU A 116 9.75 11.55 6.17
N TYR A 117 9.31 12.59 6.89
CA TYR A 117 9.93 13.90 6.76
C TYR A 117 11.04 14.05 7.79
N SER A 118 12.28 14.09 7.34
CA SER A 118 13.48 14.23 8.19
C SER A 118 14.55 15.08 7.50
N GLN A 119 15.58 15.48 8.25
CA GLN A 119 16.70 16.24 7.67
C GLN A 119 17.45 15.47 6.56
N LYS A 120 17.41 14.15 6.58
CA LYS A 120 18.05 13.29 5.57
C LYS A 120 17.13 12.91 4.42
N SER A 121 15.83 13.21 4.54
CA SER A 121 14.85 12.77 3.55
C SER A 121 14.98 13.55 2.24
N LYS A 122 14.81 12.85 1.14
CA LYS A 122 14.77 13.39 -0.22
C LYS A 122 13.32 13.49 -0.70
N SER A 123 13.04 14.43 -1.57
CA SER A 123 11.73 14.49 -2.22
C SER A 123 11.45 13.19 -2.98
N ILE A 124 10.22 12.64 -2.89
CA ILE A 124 9.81 11.48 -3.70
C ILE A 124 10.00 11.74 -5.20
N TYR A 125 10.01 13.00 -5.63
CA TYR A 125 10.18 13.39 -7.04
C TYR A 125 11.63 13.28 -7.53
N SER A 126 12.59 13.09 -6.64
CA SER A 126 14.02 13.06 -6.99
C SER A 126 14.53 11.70 -7.48
N ASN A 127 13.74 10.64 -7.34
CA ASN A 127 14.22 9.29 -7.67
C ASN A 127 13.11 8.36 -8.19
N ARG A 128 13.54 7.29 -8.85
CA ARG A 128 12.68 6.19 -9.29
C ARG A 128 13.07 4.94 -8.52
N LEU A 129 12.09 4.20 -8.05
CA LEU A 129 12.32 2.91 -7.40
C LEU A 129 12.25 1.80 -8.45
N GLU A 130 13.33 1.04 -8.58
CA GLU A 130 13.38 -0.13 -9.45
C GLU A 130 13.66 -1.39 -8.59
N GLY A 131 13.13 -2.53 -9.02
CA GLY A 131 13.27 -3.80 -8.29
C GLY A 131 12.29 -3.97 -7.13
N SER A 132 12.53 -5.03 -6.33
CA SER A 132 11.71 -5.36 -5.16
C SER A 132 11.88 -4.31 -4.07
N THR A 133 10.78 -3.83 -3.50
CA THR A 133 10.80 -2.72 -2.55
C THR A 133 9.98 -3.04 -1.31
N LEU A 134 10.54 -2.80 -0.14
CA LEU A 134 9.84 -2.71 1.13
C LEU A 134 9.68 -1.23 1.51
N LEU A 135 8.45 -0.73 1.53
CA LEU A 135 8.16 0.63 1.97
C LEU A 135 7.78 0.63 3.46
N ILE A 136 8.45 1.45 4.23
CA ILE A 136 8.21 1.63 5.66
C ILE A 136 7.37 2.87 5.90
N LEU A 137 6.29 2.72 6.65
CA LEU A 137 5.39 3.79 7.09
C LEU A 137 5.45 3.90 8.62
N GLY A 138 5.47 5.10 9.14
CA GLY A 138 5.53 5.36 10.57
C GLY A 138 4.19 5.32 11.28
N SER A 139 4.24 5.40 12.61
CA SER A 139 3.08 5.63 13.44
C SER A 139 2.52 7.04 13.24
N GLU A 140 1.26 7.22 13.64
CA GLU A 140 0.55 8.50 13.47
C GLU A 140 1.11 9.63 14.35
N TYR A 141 1.79 9.29 15.44
CA TYR A 141 2.29 10.27 16.42
C TYR A 141 3.81 10.42 16.42
N ASP A 142 4.53 9.29 16.36
CA ASP A 142 5.98 9.29 16.57
C ASP A 142 6.75 9.12 15.26
N GLY A 143 6.05 8.90 14.12
CA GLY A 143 6.71 8.58 12.88
C GLY A 143 7.41 7.22 12.89
N ILE A 144 8.47 7.09 12.11
CA ILE A 144 9.27 5.86 11.97
C ILE A 144 10.38 5.83 13.02
N GLN A 145 10.56 4.69 13.68
CA GLN A 145 11.63 4.50 14.67
C GLN A 145 13.03 4.62 14.02
N ASP A 146 13.98 5.18 14.79
CA ASP A 146 15.35 5.46 14.30
C ASP A 146 16.05 4.23 13.72
N TYR A 147 15.88 3.05 14.29
CA TYR A 147 16.52 1.85 13.77
C TYR A 147 15.98 1.43 12.40
N LEU A 148 14.69 1.71 12.11
CA LEU A 148 14.09 1.48 10.80
C LEU A 148 14.55 2.54 9.78
N LEU A 149 14.69 3.80 10.21
CA LEU A 149 15.28 4.85 9.39
C LEU A 149 16.74 4.55 9.05
N ASN A 150 17.50 3.97 10.00
CA ASN A 150 18.88 3.55 9.78
C ASN A 150 19.00 2.29 8.90
N LEU A 151 18.00 1.43 8.90
CA LEU A 151 17.90 0.27 8.01
C LEU A 151 17.59 0.67 6.57
N SER A 152 16.91 1.80 6.38
CA SER A 152 16.46 2.25 5.08
C SER A 152 17.62 2.69 4.20
N HIS A 153 17.66 2.21 2.96
CA HIS A 153 18.61 2.65 1.95
C HIS A 153 18.37 4.11 1.57
N GLU A 154 17.09 4.52 1.56
CA GLU A 154 16.68 5.89 1.30
C GLU A 154 15.46 6.26 2.16
N VAL A 155 15.38 7.55 2.52
CA VAL A 155 14.23 8.13 3.18
C VAL A 155 13.63 9.17 2.25
N TYR A 156 12.34 9.05 1.96
CA TYR A 156 11.63 9.97 1.08
C TYR A 156 10.56 10.75 1.84
N HIS A 157 10.31 11.97 1.39
CA HIS A 157 9.16 12.75 1.83
C HIS A 157 8.35 13.25 0.64
N ILE A 158 7.06 13.49 0.89
CA ILE A 158 6.18 14.19 -0.04
C ILE A 158 6.37 15.69 0.20
N PRO A 159 6.83 16.50 -0.79
CA PRO A 159 6.91 17.93 -0.63
C PRO A 159 5.52 18.53 -0.41
N LEU A 160 5.31 19.14 0.75
CA LEU A 160 4.08 19.85 1.07
C LEU A 160 4.31 21.34 0.83
N VAL A 161 3.39 21.99 0.13
CA VAL A 161 3.47 23.41 -0.24
C VAL A 161 2.55 24.29 0.60
N GLY A 162 1.77 23.70 1.50
CA GLY A 162 0.88 24.38 2.43
C GLY A 162 1.53 24.63 3.80
N GLU A 163 0.76 25.17 4.73
CA GLU A 163 1.21 25.49 6.09
C GLU A 163 1.30 24.27 7.03
N GLN A 164 0.72 23.12 6.62
CA GLN A 164 0.78 21.89 7.39
C GLN A 164 2.13 21.19 7.18
N SER A 165 2.74 20.75 8.29
CA SER A 165 4.01 20.03 8.28
C SER A 165 3.89 18.54 7.99
N SER A 166 2.68 17.99 8.07
CA SER A 166 2.42 16.56 7.83
C SER A 166 1.02 16.33 7.30
N ILE A 167 0.81 15.18 6.68
CA ILE A 167 -0.50 14.66 6.26
C ILE A 167 -0.72 13.27 6.87
N ASN A 168 -1.97 12.82 6.90
CA ASN A 168 -2.32 11.51 7.40
C ASN A 168 -1.52 10.40 6.69
N VAL A 169 -1.04 9.40 7.44
CA VAL A 169 -0.16 8.35 6.94
C VAL A 169 -0.78 7.54 5.79
N ALA A 170 -2.09 7.25 5.82
CA ALA A 170 -2.75 6.54 4.73
C ALA A 170 -2.87 7.41 3.46
N GLN A 171 -3.01 8.73 3.62
CA GLN A 171 -3.00 9.69 2.50
C GLN A 171 -1.58 9.84 1.94
N ALA A 172 -0.56 9.96 2.80
CA ALA A 172 0.84 9.99 2.39
C ALA A 172 1.20 8.72 1.59
N PHE A 173 0.85 7.56 2.11
CA PHE A 173 1.03 6.29 1.43
C PHE A 173 0.37 6.29 0.04
N SER A 174 -0.90 6.68 -0.04
CA SER A 174 -1.65 6.71 -1.31
C SER A 174 -0.99 7.62 -2.34
N GLY A 175 -0.58 8.83 -1.93
CA GLY A 175 0.09 9.80 -2.80
C GLY A 175 1.45 9.29 -3.30
N ALA A 176 2.27 8.76 -2.39
CA ALA A 176 3.58 8.21 -2.74
C ALA A 176 3.47 7.03 -3.72
N MET A 177 2.53 6.11 -3.48
CA MET A 177 2.35 4.94 -4.33
C MET A 177 1.84 5.27 -5.74
N VAL A 178 0.93 6.24 -5.86
CA VAL A 178 0.48 6.72 -7.18
C VAL A 178 1.67 7.30 -7.95
N TYR A 179 2.52 8.07 -7.29
CA TYR A 179 3.73 8.63 -7.90
C TYR A 179 4.71 7.52 -8.33
N PHE A 180 5.04 6.57 -7.45
CA PHE A 180 5.96 5.48 -7.77
C PHE A 180 5.42 4.60 -8.92
N ASN A 181 4.13 4.30 -8.95
CA ASN A 181 3.51 3.57 -10.03
C ASN A 181 3.55 4.33 -11.37
N ALA A 182 3.21 5.61 -11.39
CA ALA A 182 3.22 6.43 -12.60
C ALA A 182 4.61 6.44 -13.27
N ASN A 183 5.68 6.51 -12.48
CA ASN A 183 7.05 6.52 -12.98
C ASN A 183 7.54 5.16 -13.53
N ARG A 184 6.79 4.07 -13.29
CA ARG A 184 7.08 2.73 -13.81
C ARG A 184 6.36 2.41 -15.10
N ILE A 185 5.11 2.87 -15.23
CA ILE A 185 4.25 2.58 -16.38
C ILE A 185 4.76 3.28 -17.66
N GLN A 186 5.61 4.30 -17.51
CA GLN A 186 6.15 5.07 -18.64
C GLN A 186 7.36 4.42 -19.35
N LYS A 187 7.65 3.14 -19.09
CA LYS A 187 8.60 2.32 -19.85
C LYS A 187 7.85 1.33 -20.72
#